data_9277bb8ed6dc675193eedec626a1a7ee
#
_entry.id   9277bb8ed6dc675193eedec626a1a7ee
#
_cell.length_a   1.000
_cell.length_b   1.000
_cell.length_c   1.000
_cell.angle_alpha   90.00
_cell.angle_beta   90.00
_cell.angle_gamma   90.00
#
_symmetry.space_group_name_H-M   'P 1'
#
loop_
_entity.id
_entity.type
_entity.pdbx_description
1 polymer ?
#
loop_
_entity_poly.entity_id
_entity_poly.type
_entity_poly.pdbx_seq_one_letter_code
_entity_poly.pdbx_strand_id
1 'polypeptide(L)'
;LINNGVTIFRLDAVAYLWKESATSCINLKQTHEIIKLLRIITNLINIKTIIITETNLPEKENLSYFGNNDEANWIYNFSLPPLLIHGFLFENSAYLNKWSKNLPTTKYGNSYLNFIASHDGIGIRPTEGIFNKKILNKFIKRLKKNGSKFSFRKIQNKSKKIYEANITVINALKKSD
;
A
#
# COMPACT_ATOMS: atom_id res chain seq x y z
N LEU A 1 -16.47 10.17 -17.97
CA LEU A 1 -15.46 9.11 -18.16
C LEU A 1 -16.14 7.75 -18.37
N ILE A 2 -17.06 7.32 -17.47
CA ILE A 2 -17.78 6.03 -17.61
C ILE A 2 -18.49 5.93 -18.94
N ASN A 3 -19.19 7.00 -19.37
CA ASN A 3 -19.88 7.06 -20.66
C ASN A 3 -18.93 6.98 -21.87
N ASN A 4 -17.62 7.21 -21.64
CA ASN A 4 -16.57 7.08 -22.64
C ASN A 4 -15.81 5.73 -22.53
N GLY A 5 -16.37 4.77 -21.81
CA GLY A 5 -15.85 3.41 -21.72
C GLY A 5 -14.84 3.17 -20.59
N VAL A 6 -14.55 4.16 -19.72
CA VAL A 6 -13.67 3.95 -18.56
C VAL A 6 -14.43 3.15 -17.51
N THR A 7 -13.89 1.99 -17.15
CA THR A 7 -14.51 1.06 -16.19
C THR A 7 -13.68 0.85 -14.93
N ILE A 8 -12.44 1.32 -14.90
CA ILE A 8 -11.56 1.19 -13.74
C ILE A 8 -11.02 2.56 -13.36
N PHE A 9 -11.18 2.95 -12.11
CA PHE A 9 -10.70 4.22 -11.55
C PHE A 9 -9.72 3.95 -10.42
N ARG A 10 -8.49 4.42 -10.57
CA ARG A 10 -7.50 4.43 -9.51
C ARG A 10 -7.57 5.77 -8.77
N LEU A 11 -7.85 5.72 -7.49
CA LEU A 11 -7.82 6.88 -6.59
C LEU A 11 -6.41 7.03 -6.01
N ASP A 12 -5.66 7.93 -6.59
CA ASP A 12 -4.27 8.20 -6.26
C ASP A 12 -4.12 8.83 -4.89
N ALA A 13 -3.21 8.31 -4.05
CA ALA A 13 -2.88 8.81 -2.72
C ALA A 13 -4.12 9.16 -1.88
N VAL A 14 -5.21 8.42 -2.03
CA VAL A 14 -6.54 8.78 -1.54
C VAL A 14 -6.62 8.90 -0.02
N ALA A 15 -5.72 8.25 0.73
CA ALA A 15 -5.63 8.38 2.18
C ALA A 15 -5.44 9.83 2.66
N TYR A 16 -4.93 10.69 1.80
CA TYR A 16 -4.65 12.11 2.07
C TYR A 16 -5.71 13.05 1.49
N LEU A 17 -6.83 12.55 1.01
CA LEU A 17 -7.85 13.33 0.28
C LEU A 17 -8.42 14.45 1.15
N TRP A 18 -8.86 14.13 2.37
CA TRP A 18 -9.43 15.12 3.28
C TRP A 18 -8.36 15.78 4.14
N LYS A 19 -8.46 17.11 4.28
CA LYS A 19 -7.55 17.91 5.09
C LYS A 19 -8.34 18.59 6.21
N GLU A 20 -7.86 18.42 7.43
CA GLU A 20 -8.46 19.05 8.62
C GLU A 20 -7.36 19.51 9.56
N SER A 21 -7.45 20.76 10.00
CA SER A 21 -6.48 21.36 10.93
C SER A 21 -6.40 20.56 12.22
N ALA A 22 -5.20 20.51 12.81
CA ALA A 22 -4.91 19.75 14.02
C ALA A 22 -5.06 18.22 13.92
N THR A 23 -5.23 17.66 12.73
CA THR A 23 -5.24 16.21 12.49
C THR A 23 -3.98 15.74 11.75
N SER A 24 -3.85 14.42 11.59
CA SER A 24 -2.79 13.84 10.73
C SER A 24 -3.03 14.04 9.24
N CYS A 25 -4.23 14.46 8.82
CA CYS A 25 -4.68 14.53 7.43
C CYS A 25 -4.52 13.20 6.67
N ILE A 26 -4.67 12.09 7.37
CA ILE A 26 -4.52 10.73 6.81
C ILE A 26 -5.66 9.86 7.35
N ASN A 27 -6.31 9.09 6.49
CA ASN A 27 -7.40 8.17 6.84
C ASN A 27 -8.53 8.82 7.65
N LEU A 28 -8.85 10.06 7.36
CA LEU A 28 -9.93 10.73 8.05
C LEU A 28 -11.29 10.15 7.61
N LYS A 29 -12.26 10.18 8.52
CA LYS A 29 -13.62 9.67 8.27
C LYS A 29 -14.19 10.22 6.97
N GLN A 30 -14.00 11.50 6.71
CA GLN A 30 -14.50 12.16 5.50
C GLN A 30 -13.89 11.57 4.21
N THR A 31 -12.64 11.10 4.23
CA THR A 31 -12.03 10.39 3.10
C THR A 31 -12.82 9.12 2.77
N HIS A 32 -13.14 8.32 3.78
CA HIS A 32 -13.93 7.09 3.62
C HIS A 32 -15.34 7.39 3.11
N GLU A 33 -16.02 8.41 3.66
CA GLU A 33 -17.36 8.81 3.20
C GLU A 33 -17.38 9.26 1.74
N ILE A 34 -16.32 9.95 1.27
CA ILE A 34 -16.20 10.33 -0.15
C ILE A 34 -16.00 9.09 -1.03
N ILE A 35 -15.22 8.12 -0.60
CA ILE A 35 -15.02 6.88 -1.38
C ILE A 35 -16.34 6.09 -1.47
N LYS A 36 -17.12 6.01 -0.39
CA LYS A 36 -18.47 5.42 -0.41
C LYS A 36 -19.38 6.14 -1.40
N LEU A 37 -19.38 7.47 -1.36
CA LEU A 37 -20.17 8.26 -2.31
C LEU A 37 -19.77 7.96 -3.76
N LEU A 38 -18.47 7.93 -4.05
CA LEU A 38 -17.96 7.57 -5.39
C LEU A 38 -18.39 6.16 -5.78
N ARG A 39 -18.36 5.19 -4.85
CA ARG A 39 -18.82 3.83 -5.09
C ARG A 39 -20.31 3.79 -5.44
N ILE A 40 -21.16 4.52 -4.72
CA ILE A 40 -22.59 4.61 -5.00
C ILE A 40 -22.82 5.21 -6.39
N ILE A 41 -22.20 6.35 -6.69
CA ILE A 41 -22.35 7.03 -7.99
C ILE A 41 -21.91 6.12 -9.13
N THR A 42 -20.76 5.48 -9.02
CA THR A 42 -20.25 4.61 -10.09
C THR A 42 -21.14 3.39 -10.30
N ASN A 43 -21.66 2.78 -9.24
CA ASN A 43 -22.57 1.65 -9.33
C ASN A 43 -23.91 2.03 -9.96
N LEU A 44 -24.42 3.25 -9.71
CA LEU A 44 -25.67 3.75 -10.34
C LEU A 44 -25.49 3.95 -11.85
N ILE A 45 -24.30 4.35 -12.30
CA ILE A 45 -24.02 4.58 -13.71
C ILE A 45 -23.68 3.25 -14.41
N ASN A 46 -22.79 2.47 -13.83
CA ASN A 46 -22.37 1.17 -14.34
C ASN A 46 -21.85 0.30 -13.21
N ILE A 47 -22.61 -0.73 -12.85
CA ILE A 47 -22.27 -1.69 -11.77
C ILE A 47 -20.94 -2.43 -12.01
N LYS A 48 -20.44 -2.50 -13.24
CA LYS A 48 -19.16 -3.12 -13.59
C LYS A 48 -17.95 -2.21 -13.33
N THR A 49 -18.19 -0.98 -12.87
CA THR A 49 -17.10 -0.04 -12.55
C THR A 49 -16.33 -0.50 -11.33
N ILE A 50 -15.02 -0.44 -11.41
CA ILE A 50 -14.08 -0.84 -10.35
C ILE A 50 -13.39 0.40 -9.81
N ILE A 51 -13.46 0.61 -8.51
CA ILE A 51 -12.68 1.61 -7.78
C ILE A 51 -11.50 0.90 -7.13
N ILE A 52 -10.29 1.41 -7.41
CA ILE A 52 -9.05 0.96 -6.78
C ILE A 52 -8.50 2.09 -5.92
N THR A 53 -8.23 1.82 -4.64
CA THR A 53 -7.57 2.80 -3.76
C THR A 53 -6.08 2.52 -3.69
N GLU A 54 -5.30 3.58 -3.89
CA GLU A 54 -3.86 3.57 -3.69
C GLU A 54 -3.53 4.18 -2.33
N THR A 55 -3.11 3.33 -1.39
CA THR A 55 -2.85 3.70 0.01
C THR A 55 -1.62 2.96 0.53
N ASN A 56 -0.45 3.61 0.46
CA ASN A 56 0.82 3.06 0.95
C ASN A 56 0.89 3.14 2.49
N LEU A 57 0.08 2.32 3.16
CA LEU A 57 -0.19 2.32 4.59
C LEU A 57 0.09 0.95 5.22
N PRO A 58 0.19 0.86 6.57
CA PRO A 58 0.16 -0.42 7.26
C PRO A 58 -1.10 -1.22 6.91
N GLU A 59 -0.99 -2.54 6.93
CA GLU A 59 -2.03 -3.46 6.44
C GLU A 59 -3.42 -3.16 7.00
N LYS A 60 -3.54 -2.98 8.31
CA LYS A 60 -4.84 -2.69 8.94
C LYS A 60 -5.50 -1.42 8.41
N GLU A 61 -4.71 -0.38 8.20
CA GLU A 61 -5.21 0.89 7.64
C GLU A 61 -5.57 0.73 6.17
N ASN A 62 -4.78 -0.01 5.39
CA ASN A 62 -5.05 -0.28 3.99
C ASN A 62 -6.33 -1.12 3.81
N LEU A 63 -6.54 -2.15 4.64
CA LEU A 63 -7.73 -3.00 4.63
C LEU A 63 -9.01 -2.23 4.94
N SER A 64 -8.94 -1.13 5.71
CA SER A 64 -10.12 -0.33 6.04
C SER A 64 -10.81 0.27 4.81
N TYR A 65 -10.09 0.41 3.68
CA TYR A 65 -10.63 0.93 2.42
C TYR A 65 -11.57 -0.04 1.68
N PHE A 66 -11.75 -1.26 2.15
CA PHE A 66 -12.88 -2.08 1.74
C PHE A 66 -14.20 -1.65 2.39
N GLY A 67 -14.14 -0.92 3.52
CA GLY A 67 -15.30 -0.57 4.33
C GLY A 67 -16.08 -1.82 4.76
N ASN A 68 -17.40 -1.74 4.69
CA ASN A 68 -18.30 -2.87 4.83
C ASN A 68 -18.63 -3.53 3.47
N ASN A 69 -17.75 -3.48 2.50
CA ASN A 69 -17.94 -3.80 1.09
C ASN A 69 -18.63 -2.66 0.31
N ASP A 70 -18.50 -1.45 0.79
CA ASP A 70 -19.17 -0.25 0.30
C ASP A 70 -18.20 0.88 -0.12
N GLU A 71 -16.89 0.63 -0.02
CA GLU A 71 -15.82 1.56 -0.45
C GLU A 71 -15.11 1.03 -1.71
N ALA A 72 -13.79 0.85 -1.67
CA ALA A 72 -13.05 0.33 -2.82
C ALA A 72 -13.44 -1.11 -3.18
N ASN A 73 -13.46 -1.39 -4.49
CA ASN A 73 -13.54 -2.77 -4.98
C ASN A 73 -12.22 -3.47 -4.78
N TRP A 74 -11.13 -2.78 -5.14
CA TRP A 74 -9.79 -3.32 -5.04
C TRP A 74 -8.90 -2.36 -4.25
N ILE A 75 -7.98 -2.94 -3.49
CA ILE A 75 -6.93 -2.20 -2.80
C ILE A 75 -5.56 -2.70 -3.24
N TYR A 76 -4.58 -1.81 -3.36
CA TYR A 76 -3.20 -2.19 -3.62
C TYR A 76 -2.64 -3.00 -2.45
N ASN A 77 -1.99 -4.11 -2.75
CA ASN A 77 -1.37 -4.96 -1.73
C ASN A 77 0.07 -4.50 -1.44
N PHE A 78 0.21 -3.35 -0.80
CA PHE A 78 1.50 -2.71 -0.55
C PHE A 78 2.45 -3.49 0.37
N SER A 79 1.94 -4.45 1.15
CA SER A 79 2.81 -5.31 1.97
C SER A 79 3.55 -6.35 1.14
N LEU A 80 3.01 -6.75 -0.02
CA LEU A 80 3.58 -7.82 -0.84
C LEU A 80 4.97 -7.51 -1.39
N PRO A 81 5.25 -6.34 -2.04
CA PRO A 81 6.56 -6.05 -2.62
C PRO A 81 7.73 -6.15 -1.64
N PRO A 82 7.71 -5.46 -0.47
CA PRO A 82 8.83 -5.55 0.46
C PRO A 82 9.00 -6.94 1.05
N LEU A 83 7.93 -7.72 1.25
CA LEU A 83 8.00 -9.08 1.76
C LEU A 83 8.60 -10.04 0.74
N LEU A 84 8.23 -9.93 -0.53
CA LEU A 84 8.83 -10.70 -1.62
C LEU A 84 10.33 -10.39 -1.75
N ILE A 85 10.68 -9.11 -1.85
CA ILE A 85 12.08 -8.70 -1.99
C ILE A 85 12.91 -9.15 -0.80
N HIS A 86 12.37 -9.03 0.43
CA HIS A 86 13.04 -9.57 1.62
C HIS A 86 13.26 -11.09 1.48
N GLY A 87 12.22 -11.83 1.08
CA GLY A 87 12.30 -13.28 0.90
C GLY A 87 13.42 -13.70 -0.04
N PHE A 88 13.53 -13.05 -1.20
CA PHE A 88 14.59 -13.31 -2.17
C PHE A 88 15.98 -12.88 -1.69
N LEU A 89 16.10 -11.70 -1.09
CA LEU A 89 17.40 -11.18 -0.64
C LEU A 89 18.04 -11.97 0.50
N PHE A 90 17.20 -12.56 1.35
CA PHE A 90 17.67 -13.29 2.54
C PHE A 90 17.36 -14.78 2.50
N GLU A 91 16.87 -15.28 1.36
CA GLU A 91 16.51 -16.70 1.16
C GLU A 91 15.59 -17.22 2.27
N ASN A 92 14.68 -16.34 2.73
CA ASN A 92 13.81 -16.61 3.87
C ASN A 92 12.39 -16.08 3.63
N SER A 93 11.46 -16.98 3.37
CA SER A 93 10.05 -16.68 3.12
C SER A 93 9.17 -16.63 4.39
N ALA A 94 9.75 -16.80 5.60
CA ALA A 94 8.95 -16.94 6.83
C ALA A 94 7.98 -15.77 7.06
N TYR A 95 8.43 -14.53 6.81
CA TYR A 95 7.58 -13.34 6.95
C TYR A 95 6.48 -13.30 5.90
N LEU A 96 6.81 -13.60 4.64
CA LEU A 96 5.85 -13.68 3.54
C LEU A 96 4.80 -14.77 3.84
N ASN A 97 5.23 -15.96 4.23
CA ASN A 97 4.33 -17.09 4.53
C ASN A 97 3.43 -16.79 5.72
N LYS A 98 3.98 -16.20 6.80
CA LYS A 98 3.18 -15.80 7.96
C LYS A 98 2.15 -14.75 7.58
N TRP A 99 2.55 -13.75 6.83
CA TRP A 99 1.68 -12.68 6.38
C TRP A 99 0.57 -13.22 5.47
N SER A 100 0.92 -14.01 4.45
CA SER A 100 -0.07 -14.53 3.47
C SER A 100 -1.12 -15.43 4.12
N LYS A 101 -0.76 -16.22 5.14
CA LYS A 101 -1.70 -17.04 5.91
C LYS A 101 -2.69 -16.21 6.75
N ASN A 102 -2.29 -15.00 7.14
CA ASN A 102 -3.11 -14.11 7.95
C ASN A 102 -3.85 -13.05 7.13
N LEU A 103 -3.59 -12.97 5.82
CA LEU A 103 -4.27 -12.02 4.95
C LEU A 103 -5.76 -12.38 4.89
N PRO A 104 -6.67 -11.45 5.24
CA PRO A 104 -8.10 -11.74 5.22
C PRO A 104 -8.59 -12.13 3.83
N THR A 105 -9.49 -13.09 3.76
CA THR A 105 -10.24 -13.37 2.52
C THR A 105 -11.13 -12.18 2.17
N THR A 106 -11.18 -11.83 0.90
CA THR A 106 -12.03 -10.74 0.42
C THR A 106 -13.49 -11.21 0.28
N LYS A 107 -14.43 -10.28 0.47
CA LYS A 107 -15.83 -10.51 0.15
C LYS A 107 -16.03 -10.50 -1.37
N TYR A 108 -17.16 -11.06 -1.83
CA TYR A 108 -17.53 -11.02 -3.25
C TYR A 108 -17.49 -9.59 -3.80
N GLY A 109 -16.87 -9.43 -4.97
CA GLY A 109 -16.67 -8.12 -5.61
C GLY A 109 -15.46 -7.32 -5.14
N ASN A 110 -14.76 -7.76 -4.09
CA ASN A 110 -13.51 -7.15 -3.60
C ASN A 110 -12.29 -8.01 -3.98
N SER A 111 -11.16 -7.36 -4.18
CA SER A 111 -9.90 -8.05 -4.45
C SER A 111 -8.67 -7.24 -4.01
N TYR A 112 -7.56 -7.96 -3.85
CA TYR A 112 -6.24 -7.35 -3.71
C TYR A 112 -5.62 -7.18 -5.09
N LEU A 113 -5.14 -5.97 -5.39
CA LEU A 113 -4.27 -5.73 -6.54
C LEU A 113 -2.83 -6.06 -6.14
N ASN A 114 -2.40 -7.26 -6.48
CA ASN A 114 -1.03 -7.72 -6.23
C ASN A 114 -0.08 -7.14 -7.26
N PHE A 115 1.04 -6.62 -6.79
CA PHE A 115 2.11 -6.06 -7.62
C PHE A 115 3.46 -6.27 -6.95
N ILE A 116 4.55 -6.14 -7.69
CA ILE A 116 5.92 -6.29 -7.19
C ILE A 116 6.72 -5.00 -7.27
N ALA A 117 6.28 -4.06 -8.07
CA ALA A 117 6.93 -2.77 -8.28
C ALA A 117 5.90 -1.70 -8.65
N SER A 118 6.19 -0.45 -8.34
CA SER A 118 5.53 0.73 -8.84
C SER A 118 6.58 1.78 -9.24
N HIS A 119 6.14 2.88 -9.84
CA HIS A 119 7.00 4.02 -10.18
C HIS A 119 7.57 4.73 -8.92
N ASP A 120 6.90 4.59 -7.77
CA ASP A 120 7.35 5.17 -6.49
C ASP A 120 8.46 4.36 -5.82
N GLY A 121 8.66 3.12 -6.25
CA GLY A 121 9.61 2.20 -5.63
C GLY A 121 8.95 1.19 -4.70
N ILE A 122 9.61 0.89 -3.56
CA ILE A 122 9.18 -0.16 -2.62
C ILE A 122 8.71 0.50 -1.33
N GLY A 123 7.43 0.34 -0.98
CA GLY A 123 6.88 0.84 0.27
C GLY A 123 7.55 0.18 1.48
N ILE A 124 8.09 0.99 2.39
CA ILE A 124 8.64 0.48 3.65
C ILE A 124 7.60 0.57 4.78
N ARG A 125 6.74 1.57 4.75
CA ARG A 125 5.67 1.75 5.73
C ARG A 125 4.74 0.53 5.87
N PRO A 126 4.35 -0.19 4.81
CA PRO A 126 3.53 -1.40 4.89
C PRO A 126 4.17 -2.57 5.66
N THR A 127 5.47 -2.51 5.94
CA THR A 127 6.15 -3.53 6.77
C THR A 127 5.99 -3.27 8.29
N GLU A 128 5.42 -2.13 8.67
CA GLU A 128 5.14 -1.83 10.08
C GLU A 128 4.17 -2.87 10.66
N GLY A 129 4.52 -3.44 11.81
CA GLY A 129 3.79 -4.56 12.41
C GLY A 129 4.16 -5.95 11.89
N ILE A 130 4.85 -6.03 10.73
CA ILE A 130 5.30 -7.31 10.14
C ILE A 130 6.78 -7.55 10.46
N PHE A 131 7.66 -6.59 10.14
CA PHE A 131 9.08 -6.67 10.46
C PHE A 131 9.37 -6.11 11.85
N ASN A 132 10.15 -6.83 12.65
CA ASN A 132 10.75 -6.23 13.83
C ASN A 132 11.90 -5.27 13.44
N LYS A 133 12.33 -4.43 14.39
CA LYS A 133 13.35 -3.40 14.17
C LYS A 133 14.68 -3.97 13.61
N LYS A 134 15.10 -5.16 14.07
CA LYS A 134 16.35 -5.81 13.62
C LYS A 134 16.26 -6.21 12.15
N ILE A 135 15.16 -6.84 11.75
CA ILE A 135 14.92 -7.28 10.37
C ILE A 135 14.76 -6.08 9.44
N LEU A 136 13.98 -5.08 9.85
CA LEU A 136 13.81 -3.86 9.08
C LEU A 136 15.15 -3.16 8.82
N ASN A 137 15.97 -3.00 9.84
CA ASN A 137 17.31 -2.38 9.68
C ASN A 137 18.22 -3.18 8.75
N LYS A 138 18.20 -4.53 8.83
CA LYS A 138 18.96 -5.40 7.93
C LYS A 138 18.49 -5.23 6.48
N PHE A 139 17.18 -5.18 6.27
CA PHE A 139 16.57 -4.98 4.96
C PHE A 139 16.93 -3.62 4.36
N ILE A 140 16.78 -2.52 5.12
CA ILE A 140 17.15 -1.16 4.70
C ILE A 140 18.64 -1.08 4.35
N LYS A 141 19.52 -1.67 5.19
CA LYS A 141 20.96 -1.69 4.93
C LYS A 141 21.29 -2.40 3.60
N ARG A 142 20.60 -3.51 3.30
CA ARG A 142 20.80 -4.23 2.04
C ARG A 142 20.31 -3.41 0.85
N LEU A 143 19.11 -2.82 0.90
CA LEU A 143 18.60 -1.95 -0.16
C LEU A 143 19.54 -0.75 -0.40
N LYS A 144 20.05 -0.15 0.67
CA LYS A 144 21.05 0.94 0.56
C LYS A 144 22.33 0.49 -0.15
N LYS A 145 22.86 -0.70 0.19
CA LYS A 145 24.03 -1.29 -0.50
C LYS A 145 23.75 -1.51 -1.99
N ASN A 146 22.51 -1.87 -2.34
CA ASN A 146 22.09 -2.06 -3.72
C ASN A 146 21.73 -0.75 -4.46
N GLY A 147 22.01 0.41 -3.85
CA GLY A 147 21.87 1.74 -4.48
C GLY A 147 20.53 2.44 -4.24
N SER A 148 19.70 1.94 -3.31
CA SER A 148 18.45 2.63 -2.98
C SER A 148 18.70 4.01 -2.39
N LYS A 149 17.91 4.99 -2.87
CA LYS A 149 17.59 6.23 -2.13
C LYS A 149 16.35 5.99 -1.28
N PHE A 150 16.10 6.88 -0.30
CA PHE A 150 14.96 6.72 0.60
C PHE A 150 14.19 8.02 0.75
N SER A 151 12.87 7.91 0.67
CA SER A 151 11.95 8.97 1.06
C SER A 151 11.60 8.83 2.54
N PHE A 152 11.36 9.97 3.20
CA PHE A 152 11.11 10.02 4.64
C PHE A 152 9.79 10.73 4.93
N ARG A 153 9.06 10.24 5.93
CA ARG A 153 7.93 10.93 6.51
C ARG A 153 8.29 11.56 7.86
N LYS A 154 7.75 12.72 8.13
CA LYS A 154 7.82 13.34 9.45
C LYS A 154 6.85 12.63 10.41
N ILE A 155 7.27 12.46 11.66
CA ILE A 155 6.41 12.00 12.75
C ILE A 155 6.31 13.15 13.76
N GLN A 156 5.27 13.13 14.58
CA GLN A 156 5.19 14.00 15.76
C GLN A 156 6.52 13.91 16.53
N ASN A 157 7.04 15.04 17.03
CA ASN A 157 8.34 15.18 17.69
C ASN A 157 9.59 15.23 16.77
N LYS A 158 9.47 15.75 15.54
CA LYS A 158 10.59 16.02 14.62
C LYS A 158 11.39 14.80 14.16
N SER A 159 11.05 13.58 14.57
CA SER A 159 11.70 12.37 14.05
C SER A 159 11.26 12.06 12.61
N LYS A 160 12.19 11.49 11.82
CA LYS A 160 11.90 11.04 10.45
C LYS A 160 11.92 9.52 10.42
N LYS A 161 10.91 8.91 9.79
CA LYS A 161 10.94 7.47 9.43
C LYS A 161 10.99 7.30 7.93
N ILE A 162 11.66 6.25 7.49
CA ILE A 162 11.65 5.86 6.09
C ILE A 162 10.23 5.51 5.67
N TYR A 163 9.80 6.07 4.56
CA TYR A 163 8.50 5.85 3.96
C TYR A 163 8.62 4.86 2.79
N GLU A 164 9.57 5.10 1.89
CA GLU A 164 9.81 4.31 0.69
C GLU A 164 11.30 4.15 0.40
N ALA A 165 11.62 3.06 -0.28
CA ALA A 165 12.91 2.78 -0.90
C ALA A 165 12.80 3.00 -2.41
N ASN A 166 13.41 4.07 -2.91
CA ASN A 166 13.39 4.43 -4.32
C ASN A 166 14.46 3.64 -5.09
N ILE A 167 14.09 2.46 -5.51
CA ILE A 167 14.92 1.50 -6.23
C ILE A 167 14.04 0.60 -7.10
N THR A 168 14.52 0.22 -8.28
CA THR A 168 13.83 -0.78 -9.10
C THR A 168 13.97 -2.16 -8.49
N VAL A 169 13.00 -3.06 -8.75
CA VAL A 169 13.06 -4.45 -8.26
C VAL A 169 14.32 -5.16 -8.72
N ILE A 170 14.73 -4.97 -9.98
CA ILE A 170 15.93 -5.58 -10.54
C ILE A 170 17.17 -5.15 -9.72
N ASN A 171 17.31 -3.86 -9.45
CA ASN A 171 18.41 -3.36 -8.65
C ASN A 171 18.32 -3.78 -7.17
N ALA A 172 17.11 -3.83 -6.61
CA ALA A 172 16.90 -4.28 -5.25
C ALA A 172 17.37 -5.73 -5.05
N LEU A 173 17.18 -6.59 -6.07
CA LEU A 173 17.50 -8.01 -6.03
C LEU A 173 18.95 -8.33 -6.44
N LYS A 174 19.77 -7.34 -6.82
CA LYS A 174 21.18 -7.62 -7.14
C LYS A 174 21.85 -8.35 -5.99
N LYS A 175 22.45 -9.50 -6.31
CA LYS A 175 23.44 -10.13 -5.44
C LYS A 175 24.65 -9.20 -5.46
N SER A 176 25.04 -8.66 -4.32
CA SER A 176 26.32 -7.97 -4.19
C SER A 176 27.35 -9.06 -3.93
N ASP A 177 28.30 -9.15 -4.79
CA ASP A 177 29.57 -9.85 -4.55
C ASP A 177 30.22 -9.34 -3.26
#